data_22e4afb661cd08764d156f1cbaff6932
#
_entry.id   22e4afb661cd08764d156f1cbaff6932
#
_cell.length_a   1.000
_cell.length_b   1.000
_cell.length_c   1.000
_cell.angle_alpha   90.00
_cell.angle_beta   90.00
_cell.angle_gamma   90.00
#
_symmetry.space_group_name_H-M   'P 1'
#
loop_
_entity.id
_entity.type
_entity.pdbx_description
1 polymer ?
#
loop_
_entity_poly.entity_id
_entity_poly.type
_entity_poly.pdbx_seq_one_letter_code
_entity_poly.pdbx_strand_id
1 'polypeptide(L)'
;MNNFLKLAVLPATLLAFAGIAHAYQVTPMVYDMKPAGQAASAVIRVNNTNAAPITIEVVAERRLFDEKGTESRQPADKDFILFPPQGVVQPGATQAVRIQYVGPQQLDKSATYTITVKQVPVNLPNDGKSGVQFVFNFSTVANIVPEGAKAQIETVSLTPDGKKLKLTLRNAGNKYANLALSNVALSGTGFSTIIKDEAWRKALGASWILPGGTRVVELAKPDKAPAEGLIAKFNLVETKP
;
A
#
# COMPACT_ATOMS: atom_id res chain seq x y z
N MET A 1 30.85 -69.93 -0.24
CA MET A 1 30.09 -69.28 0.84
C MET A 1 30.58 -67.82 0.87
N ASN A 2 29.92 -66.94 0.16
CA ASN A 2 30.29 -65.54 0.06
C ASN A 2 29.21 -64.70 0.73
N ASN A 3 29.53 -64.18 1.91
CA ASN A 3 28.68 -63.23 2.59
C ASN A 3 28.94 -61.82 2.08
N PHE A 4 28.02 -61.28 1.28
CA PHE A 4 27.99 -59.87 0.92
C PHE A 4 27.32 -59.03 2.02
N LEU A 5 28.11 -58.27 2.76
CA LEU A 5 27.66 -57.31 3.76
C LEU A 5 27.10 -56.06 2.99
N LYS A 6 25.78 -55.92 3.00
CA LYS A 6 25.11 -54.74 2.39
C LYS A 6 25.22 -53.59 3.41
N LEU A 7 26.08 -52.63 3.11
CA LEU A 7 26.19 -51.36 3.83
C LEU A 7 25.00 -50.48 3.46
N ALA A 8 24.04 -50.30 4.36
CA ALA A 8 22.92 -49.41 4.17
C ALA A 8 23.40 -47.96 4.44
N VAL A 9 23.52 -47.17 3.39
CA VAL A 9 23.77 -45.72 3.46
C VAL A 9 22.46 -45.04 3.83
N LEU A 10 22.34 -44.53 5.05
CA LEU A 10 21.22 -43.68 5.50
C LEU A 10 21.42 -42.29 4.89
N PRO A 11 20.44 -41.73 4.15
CA PRO A 11 20.53 -40.33 3.72
C PRO A 11 20.36 -39.41 4.94
N ALA A 12 21.39 -38.68 5.29
CA ALA A 12 21.33 -37.61 6.26
C ALA A 12 20.47 -36.49 5.70
N THR A 13 19.23 -36.39 6.13
CA THR A 13 18.30 -35.28 5.80
C THR A 13 18.84 -34.02 6.46
N LEU A 14 19.45 -33.14 5.68
CA LEU A 14 19.84 -31.80 6.09
C LEU A 14 18.56 -31.00 6.32
N LEU A 15 18.05 -30.92 7.56
CA LEU A 15 17.03 -29.94 7.93
C LEU A 15 17.68 -28.55 7.84
N ALA A 16 17.46 -27.87 6.73
CA ALA A 16 17.74 -26.44 6.63
C ALA A 16 16.82 -25.70 7.62
N PHE A 17 17.36 -25.25 8.73
CA PHE A 17 16.71 -24.27 9.59
C PHE A 17 16.58 -22.98 8.76
N ALA A 18 15.45 -22.78 8.09
CA ALA A 18 15.06 -21.50 7.55
C ALA A 18 14.84 -20.58 8.78
N GLY A 19 15.82 -19.78 9.12
CA GLY A 19 15.69 -18.73 10.13
C GLY A 19 14.52 -17.83 9.73
N ILE A 20 13.50 -17.76 10.60
CA ILE A 20 12.36 -16.86 10.42
C ILE A 20 12.91 -15.45 10.49
N ALA A 21 12.90 -14.72 9.36
CA ALA A 21 13.27 -13.31 9.37
C ALA A 21 12.22 -12.56 10.20
N HIS A 22 12.60 -12.14 11.39
CA HIS A 22 11.77 -11.31 12.24
C HIS A 22 11.90 -9.87 11.79
N ALA A 23 10.76 -9.22 11.50
CA ALA A 23 10.66 -7.79 11.27
C ALA A 23 9.69 -7.23 12.31
N TYR A 24 9.88 -5.96 12.69
CA TYR A 24 8.87 -5.31 13.53
C TYR A 24 7.57 -5.12 12.74
N GLN A 25 6.46 -4.87 13.43
CA GLN A 25 5.13 -4.70 12.85
C GLN A 25 4.61 -3.31 13.17
N VAL A 26 3.85 -2.73 12.24
CA VAL A 26 3.16 -1.45 12.44
C VAL A 26 1.67 -1.62 12.15
N THR A 27 0.80 -1.17 13.05
CA THR A 27 -0.66 -1.26 12.91
C THR A 27 -1.36 0.00 13.45
N PRO A 28 -2.47 0.45 12.83
CA PRO A 28 -3.04 0.01 11.57
C PRO A 28 -2.22 0.49 10.35
N MET A 29 -2.36 -0.21 9.20
CA MET A 29 -1.64 0.17 7.97
C MET A 29 -2.35 1.27 7.17
N VAL A 30 -3.67 1.37 7.29
CA VAL A 30 -4.51 2.39 6.61
C VAL A 30 -5.56 2.87 7.59
N TYR A 31 -5.77 4.18 7.67
CA TYR A 31 -6.77 4.79 8.54
C TYR A 31 -7.23 6.14 8.03
N ASP A 32 -8.49 6.48 8.32
CA ASP A 32 -9.07 7.78 8.04
C ASP A 32 -9.06 8.64 9.32
N MET A 33 -8.73 9.92 9.16
CA MET A 33 -8.77 10.96 10.19
C MET A 33 -9.65 12.12 9.69
N LYS A 34 -10.13 12.93 10.60
CA LYS A 34 -10.82 14.18 10.26
C LYS A 34 -9.83 15.35 10.26
N PRO A 35 -10.12 16.45 9.54
CA PRO A 35 -9.24 17.61 9.54
C PRO A 35 -9.23 18.37 10.90
N ALA A 36 -10.24 18.15 11.75
CA ALA A 36 -10.37 18.84 13.05
C ALA A 36 -11.04 17.95 14.11
N GLY A 37 -10.98 18.40 15.37
CA GLY A 37 -11.60 17.76 16.52
C GLY A 37 -10.84 16.51 17.00
N GLN A 38 -11.51 15.67 17.80
CA GLN A 38 -10.87 14.48 18.38
C GLN A 38 -10.42 13.47 17.30
N ALA A 39 -11.16 13.37 16.21
CA ALA A 39 -10.85 12.49 15.11
C ALA A 39 -9.70 13.00 14.20
N ALA A 40 -9.11 14.16 14.49
CA ALA A 40 -7.84 14.62 13.91
C ALA A 40 -6.63 13.92 14.53
N SER A 41 -6.85 12.96 15.41
CA SER A 41 -5.79 12.15 16.04
C SER A 41 -5.99 10.67 15.74
N ALA A 42 -4.85 9.97 15.57
CA ALA A 42 -4.78 8.52 15.48
C ALA A 42 -3.59 8.01 16.30
N VAL A 43 -3.54 6.70 16.50
CA VAL A 43 -2.40 6.03 17.15
C VAL A 43 -2.00 4.84 16.29
N ILE A 44 -0.73 4.81 15.89
CA ILE A 44 -0.11 3.61 15.34
C ILE A 44 0.68 2.90 16.44
N ARG A 45 0.78 1.57 16.34
CA ARG A 45 1.54 0.74 17.26
C ARG A 45 2.67 0.07 16.50
N VAL A 46 3.87 0.26 17.03
CA VAL A 46 5.10 -0.37 16.52
C VAL A 46 5.45 -1.51 17.48
N ASN A 47 5.27 -2.73 17.04
CA ASN A 47 5.57 -3.93 17.83
C ASN A 47 6.90 -4.52 17.38
N ASN A 48 7.89 -4.56 18.27
CA ASN A 48 9.19 -5.14 17.96
C ASN A 48 9.17 -6.66 18.21
N THR A 49 9.08 -7.43 17.17
CA THR A 49 9.13 -8.89 17.20
C THR A 49 10.56 -9.45 17.06
N ASN A 50 11.58 -8.56 16.93
CA ASN A 50 12.98 -8.97 16.87
C ASN A 50 13.51 -9.33 18.27
N ALA A 51 14.59 -10.10 18.29
CA ALA A 51 15.32 -10.44 19.52
C ALA A 51 16.21 -9.28 20.05
N ALA A 52 16.40 -8.21 19.26
CA ALA A 52 17.19 -7.03 19.61
C ALA A 52 16.34 -5.76 19.65
N PRO A 53 16.74 -4.74 20.42
CA PRO A 53 16.10 -3.41 20.37
C PRO A 53 16.19 -2.80 18.97
N ILE A 54 15.16 -2.06 18.56
CA ILE A 54 15.17 -1.28 17.35
C ILE A 54 15.05 0.20 17.68
N THR A 55 15.84 1.04 17.00
CA THR A 55 15.67 2.49 17.04
C THR A 55 14.80 2.90 15.86
N ILE A 56 13.80 3.71 16.11
CA ILE A 56 12.85 4.17 15.10
C ILE A 56 12.82 5.69 15.03
N GLU A 57 12.56 6.19 13.83
CA GLU A 57 12.18 7.57 13.52
C GLU A 57 10.85 7.54 12.75
N VAL A 58 9.95 8.47 13.06
CA VAL A 58 8.65 8.58 12.40
C VAL A 58 8.56 9.88 11.63
N VAL A 59 8.23 9.80 10.35
CA VAL A 59 8.14 10.96 9.45
C VAL A 59 6.80 10.97 8.72
N ALA A 60 6.31 12.16 8.37
CA ALA A 60 5.10 12.35 7.59
C ALA A 60 5.43 12.90 6.20
N GLU A 61 4.79 12.34 5.16
CA GLU A 61 4.93 12.78 3.78
C GLU A 61 3.56 12.81 3.10
N ARG A 62 3.29 13.86 2.32
CA ARG A 62 2.09 13.95 1.48
C ARG A 62 2.26 13.11 0.23
N ARG A 63 1.25 12.31 -0.10
CA ARG A 63 1.24 11.46 -1.30
C ARG A 63 0.56 12.18 -2.45
N LEU A 64 1.18 12.11 -3.62
CA LEU A 64 0.66 12.60 -4.89
C LEU A 64 0.78 11.48 -5.93
N PHE A 65 -0.11 11.46 -6.91
CA PHE A 65 -0.11 10.46 -7.98
C PHE A 65 -0.28 11.15 -9.33
N ASP A 66 0.48 10.71 -10.32
CA ASP A 66 0.26 11.09 -11.71
C ASP A 66 -0.84 10.23 -12.38
N GLU A 67 -1.13 10.50 -13.64
CA GLU A 67 -2.14 9.77 -14.41
C GLU A 67 -1.80 8.29 -14.63
N LYS A 68 -0.52 7.91 -14.58
CA LYS A 68 -0.05 6.52 -14.69
C LYS A 68 -0.06 5.81 -13.35
N GLY A 69 -0.32 6.55 -12.26
CA GLY A 69 -0.30 6.05 -10.91
C GLY A 69 1.08 6.02 -10.26
N THR A 70 2.05 6.73 -10.83
CA THR A 70 3.35 6.90 -10.19
C THR A 70 3.17 7.76 -8.95
N GLU A 71 3.59 7.23 -7.80
CA GLU A 71 3.53 7.95 -6.53
C GLU A 71 4.76 8.86 -6.40
N SER A 72 4.52 10.08 -6.00
CA SER A 72 5.54 11.01 -5.49
C SER A 72 5.17 11.46 -4.09
N ARG A 73 6.17 11.85 -3.29
CA ARG A 73 6.01 12.26 -1.90
C ARG A 73 6.66 13.60 -1.64
N GLN A 74 6.05 14.36 -0.77
CA GLN A 74 6.55 15.66 -0.31
C GLN A 74 6.54 15.68 1.21
N PRO A 75 7.58 16.25 1.87
CA PRO A 75 7.60 16.41 3.33
C PRO A 75 6.33 17.09 3.83
N ALA A 76 5.77 16.60 4.94
CA ALA A 76 4.53 17.09 5.54
C ALA A 76 4.67 17.34 7.05
N ASP A 77 5.86 17.71 7.51
CA ASP A 77 6.16 17.93 8.93
C ASP A 77 5.32 19.06 9.54
N LYS A 78 4.85 20.02 8.71
CA LYS A 78 3.98 21.12 9.15
C LYS A 78 2.52 20.70 9.33
N ASP A 79 2.13 19.56 8.74
CA ASP A 79 0.75 19.08 8.77
C ASP A 79 0.50 18.12 9.95
N PHE A 80 1.57 17.65 10.64
CA PHE A 80 1.45 16.66 11.70
C PHE A 80 2.33 16.95 12.91
N ILE A 81 1.81 16.59 14.08
CA ILE A 81 2.59 16.36 15.30
C ILE A 81 2.64 14.86 15.51
N LEU A 82 3.85 14.29 15.51
CA LEU A 82 4.13 12.87 15.75
C LEU A 82 4.78 12.72 17.12
N PHE A 83 4.22 11.89 18.01
CA PHE A 83 4.74 11.75 19.36
C PHE A 83 4.71 10.31 19.87
N PRO A 84 5.87 9.75 20.29
CA PRO A 84 7.21 10.32 20.13
C PRO A 84 7.68 10.26 18.66
N PRO A 85 8.47 11.25 18.15
CA PRO A 85 8.98 11.23 16.79
C PRO A 85 10.13 10.24 16.59
N GLN A 86 10.79 9.86 17.68
CA GLN A 86 11.88 8.89 17.73
C GLN A 86 11.79 8.06 19.02
N GLY A 87 12.33 6.86 19.00
CA GLY A 87 12.34 6.02 20.19
C GLY A 87 13.13 4.71 20.00
N VAL A 88 13.36 4.04 21.10
CA VAL A 88 13.93 2.68 21.13
C VAL A 88 12.85 1.72 21.61
N VAL A 89 12.51 0.74 20.77
CA VAL A 89 11.52 -0.29 21.11
C VAL A 89 12.25 -1.55 21.49
N GLN A 90 12.10 -1.97 22.75
CA GLN A 90 12.74 -3.17 23.28
C GLN A 90 12.18 -4.45 22.63
N PRO A 91 12.90 -5.58 22.65
CA PRO A 91 12.39 -6.86 22.20
C PRO A 91 11.06 -7.23 22.85
N GLY A 92 10.07 -7.63 22.03
CA GLY A 92 8.72 -7.97 22.50
C GLY A 92 7.85 -6.80 22.96
N ALA A 93 8.40 -5.57 22.99
CA ALA A 93 7.67 -4.39 23.41
C ALA A 93 6.89 -3.75 22.25
N THR A 94 5.85 -2.98 22.61
CA THR A 94 5.06 -2.17 21.69
C THR A 94 5.17 -0.70 22.05
N GLN A 95 5.60 0.12 21.09
CA GLN A 95 5.61 1.58 21.19
C GLN A 95 4.37 2.14 20.50
N ALA A 96 3.54 2.87 21.24
CA ALA A 96 2.47 3.67 20.64
C ALA A 96 3.04 5.01 20.15
N VAL A 97 2.69 5.39 18.91
CA VAL A 97 3.00 6.70 18.34
C VAL A 97 1.68 7.40 18.06
N ARG A 98 1.46 8.52 18.73
CA ARG A 98 0.33 9.40 18.48
C ARG A 98 0.59 10.26 17.27
N ILE A 99 -0.38 10.33 16.38
CA ILE A 99 -0.39 11.12 15.16
C ILE A 99 -1.49 12.15 15.32
N GLN A 100 -1.14 13.43 15.28
CA GLN A 100 -2.08 14.54 15.37
C GLN A 100 -1.98 15.35 14.07
N TYR A 101 -3.06 15.44 13.32
CA TYR A 101 -3.15 16.34 12.18
C TYR A 101 -3.34 17.78 12.69
N VAL A 102 -2.49 18.69 12.22
CA VAL A 102 -2.50 20.13 12.57
C VAL A 102 -2.48 21.02 11.33
N GLY A 103 -2.64 20.44 10.15
CA GLY A 103 -2.78 21.19 8.89
C GLY A 103 -4.14 21.91 8.79
N PRO A 104 -4.54 22.37 7.60
CA PRO A 104 -5.79 23.10 7.39
C PRO A 104 -7.01 22.33 7.92
N GLN A 105 -7.79 22.98 8.79
CA GLN A 105 -8.97 22.37 9.41
C GLN A 105 -10.18 22.32 8.48
N GLN A 106 -10.21 23.20 7.47
CA GLN A 106 -11.26 23.24 6.45
C GLN A 106 -10.66 22.70 5.15
N LEU A 107 -11.11 21.53 4.74
CA LEU A 107 -10.70 20.87 3.51
C LEU A 107 -11.94 20.59 2.65
N ASP A 108 -11.91 21.03 1.40
CA ASP A 108 -12.94 20.69 0.41
C ASP A 108 -12.78 19.27 -0.13
N LYS A 109 -11.55 18.75 -0.06
CA LYS A 109 -11.14 17.46 -0.62
C LYS A 109 -10.25 16.72 0.37
N SER A 110 -10.34 15.39 0.38
CA SER A 110 -9.44 14.58 1.17
C SER A 110 -7.99 14.73 0.72
N ALA A 111 -7.07 14.64 1.68
CA ALA A 111 -5.64 14.57 1.45
C ALA A 111 -5.10 13.24 1.99
N THR A 112 -4.14 12.64 1.31
CA THR A 112 -3.56 11.36 1.67
C THR A 112 -2.09 11.52 1.98
N TYR A 113 -1.65 10.92 3.08
CA TYR A 113 -0.30 10.99 3.59
C TYR A 113 0.26 9.61 3.87
N THR A 114 1.56 9.52 3.92
CA THR A 114 2.28 8.38 4.45
C THR A 114 2.91 8.77 5.78
N ILE A 115 2.66 7.97 6.81
CA ILE A 115 3.40 8.02 8.07
C ILE A 115 4.35 6.84 8.07
N THR A 116 5.64 7.12 7.91
CA THR A 116 6.68 6.11 7.78
C THR A 116 7.42 5.95 9.10
N VAL A 117 7.42 4.74 9.63
CA VAL A 117 8.30 4.32 10.72
C VAL A 117 9.57 3.78 10.08
N LYS A 118 10.67 4.54 10.20
CA LYS A 118 11.99 4.19 9.69
C LYS A 118 12.80 3.54 10.81
N GLN A 119 13.38 2.39 10.54
CA GLN A 119 14.38 1.83 11.43
C GLN A 119 15.70 2.58 11.20
N VAL A 120 16.25 3.14 12.27
CA VAL A 120 17.57 3.80 12.24
C VAL A 120 18.62 2.77 12.60
N PRO A 121 19.59 2.48 11.70
CA PRO A 121 20.70 1.60 12.03
C PRO A 121 21.50 2.18 13.20
N VAL A 122 21.68 1.40 14.25
CA VAL A 122 22.66 1.72 15.30
C VAL A 122 23.95 0.99 14.96
N ASN A 123 25.08 1.69 15.00
CA ASN A 123 26.38 1.09 14.82
C ASN A 123 26.61 0.13 16.00
N LEU A 124 26.44 -1.17 15.76
CA LEU A 124 26.91 -2.19 16.69
C LEU A 124 28.46 -2.19 16.62
N PRO A 125 29.14 -2.42 17.75
CA PRO A 125 30.58 -2.61 17.74
C PRO A 125 30.95 -3.66 16.68
N ASN A 126 31.89 -3.32 15.81
CA ASN A 126 32.33 -4.22 14.76
C ASN A 126 33.17 -5.32 15.40
N ASP A 127 32.56 -6.46 15.69
CA ASP A 127 33.21 -7.65 16.29
C ASP A 127 34.00 -8.46 15.24
N GLY A 128 34.30 -7.86 14.11
CA GLY A 128 35.08 -8.49 13.03
C GLY A 128 34.30 -9.51 12.21
N LYS A 129 33.00 -9.69 12.46
CA LYS A 129 32.14 -10.59 11.68
C LYS A 129 31.53 -9.85 10.50
N SER A 130 31.70 -10.42 9.30
CA SER A 130 31.02 -9.97 8.11
C SER A 130 29.55 -10.37 8.18
N GLY A 131 28.62 -9.42 8.13
CA GLY A 131 27.18 -9.67 8.19
C GLY A 131 26.41 -8.71 7.30
N VAL A 132 25.24 -9.13 6.81
CA VAL A 132 24.28 -8.28 6.09
C VAL A 132 23.26 -7.81 7.11
N GLN A 133 23.14 -6.47 7.28
CA GLN A 133 22.11 -5.88 8.13
C GLN A 133 20.94 -5.44 7.26
N PHE A 134 19.74 -5.96 7.55
CA PHE A 134 18.50 -5.51 6.92
C PHE A 134 17.87 -4.38 7.75
N VAL A 135 17.52 -3.30 7.07
CA VAL A 135 16.80 -2.16 7.62
C VAL A 135 15.42 -2.12 7.01
N PHE A 136 14.39 -2.12 7.84
CA PHE A 136 13.01 -2.11 7.39
C PHE A 136 12.38 -0.73 7.64
N ASN A 137 11.58 -0.26 6.67
CA ASN A 137 10.77 0.92 6.80
C ASN A 137 9.31 0.54 6.53
N PHE A 138 8.42 0.83 7.48
CA PHE A 138 6.99 0.56 7.34
C PHE A 138 6.24 1.88 7.15
N SER A 139 5.53 1.97 6.04
CA SER A 139 4.73 3.15 5.71
C SER A 139 3.25 2.84 5.88
N THR A 140 2.60 3.54 6.80
CA THR A 140 1.14 3.50 6.95
C THR A 140 0.50 4.63 6.14
N VAL A 141 -0.76 4.50 5.78
CA VAL A 141 -1.50 5.52 5.02
C VAL A 141 -2.51 6.20 5.93
N ALA A 142 -2.31 7.50 6.13
CA ALA A 142 -3.22 8.38 6.84
C ALA A 142 -4.00 9.23 5.83
N ASN A 143 -5.32 9.11 5.83
CA ASN A 143 -6.18 9.93 4.98
C ASN A 143 -6.90 10.97 5.83
N ILE A 144 -6.77 12.24 5.47
CA ILE A 144 -7.53 13.31 6.10
C ILE A 144 -8.79 13.53 5.26
N VAL A 145 -9.93 13.16 5.83
CA VAL A 145 -11.21 13.07 5.11
C VAL A 145 -12.22 14.07 5.71
N PRO A 146 -12.64 15.10 4.94
CA PRO A 146 -13.69 16.02 5.36
C PRO A 146 -15.01 15.29 5.65
N GLU A 147 -15.87 15.91 6.42
CA GLU A 147 -17.20 15.37 6.69
C GLU A 147 -18.02 15.26 5.39
N GLY A 148 -18.77 14.16 5.24
CA GLY A 148 -19.60 13.93 4.06
C GLY A 148 -18.87 13.71 2.74
N ALA A 149 -17.53 13.67 2.72
CA ALA A 149 -16.76 13.45 1.51
C ALA A 149 -17.04 12.06 0.90
N LYS A 150 -17.22 12.01 -0.42
CA LYS A 150 -17.50 10.79 -1.18
C LYS A 150 -16.59 10.68 -2.39
N ALA A 151 -16.18 9.46 -2.69
CA ALA A 151 -15.50 9.15 -3.96
C ALA A 151 -16.54 9.00 -5.08
N GLN A 152 -16.20 9.51 -6.26
CA GLN A 152 -17.03 9.35 -7.46
C GLN A 152 -16.12 9.07 -8.65
N ILE A 153 -16.04 7.80 -9.06
CA ILE A 153 -15.18 7.39 -10.16
C ILE A 153 -16.01 7.32 -11.43
N GLU A 154 -15.58 8.10 -12.41
CA GLU A 154 -16.19 8.19 -13.75
C GLU A 154 -15.25 7.55 -14.78
N THR A 155 -15.84 6.83 -15.74
CA THR A 155 -15.15 6.39 -16.95
C THR A 155 -15.14 7.55 -17.93
N VAL A 156 -13.96 8.11 -18.18
CA VAL A 156 -13.80 9.23 -19.13
C VAL A 156 -13.72 8.70 -20.56
N SER A 157 -12.94 7.65 -20.80
CA SER A 157 -12.78 7.05 -22.12
C SER A 157 -12.32 5.59 -22.01
N LEU A 158 -12.64 4.84 -23.07
CA LEU A 158 -12.09 3.52 -23.35
C LEU A 158 -11.68 3.50 -24.83
N THR A 159 -10.38 3.42 -25.10
CA THR A 159 -9.86 3.40 -26.46
C THR A 159 -9.05 2.15 -26.74
N PRO A 160 -9.26 1.47 -27.88
CA PRO A 160 -8.39 0.37 -28.30
C PRO A 160 -6.97 0.89 -28.62
N ASP A 161 -5.96 0.12 -28.21
CA ASP A 161 -4.56 0.37 -28.52
C ASP A 161 -3.86 -0.98 -28.81
N GLY A 162 -3.95 -1.43 -30.06
CA GLY A 162 -3.48 -2.72 -30.50
C GLY A 162 -4.14 -3.88 -29.74
N LYS A 163 -3.35 -4.65 -29.00
CA LYS A 163 -3.82 -5.75 -28.14
C LYS A 163 -4.24 -5.30 -26.74
N LYS A 164 -4.27 -4.00 -26.48
CA LYS A 164 -4.65 -3.41 -25.22
C LYS A 164 -5.88 -2.52 -25.36
N LEU A 165 -6.47 -2.20 -24.23
CA LEU A 165 -7.51 -1.19 -24.08
C LEU A 165 -6.98 -0.14 -23.09
N LYS A 166 -7.01 1.12 -23.48
CA LYS A 166 -6.65 2.24 -22.62
C LYS A 166 -7.92 2.78 -21.98
N LEU A 167 -8.10 2.51 -20.69
CA LEU A 167 -9.20 2.98 -19.88
C LEU A 167 -8.77 4.22 -19.10
N THR A 168 -9.48 5.31 -19.24
CA THR A 168 -9.26 6.54 -18.47
C THR A 168 -10.35 6.69 -17.43
N LEU A 169 -9.97 6.76 -16.17
CA LEU A 169 -10.85 6.99 -15.01
C LEU A 169 -10.55 8.35 -14.41
N ARG A 170 -11.57 9.01 -13.87
CA ARG A 170 -11.43 10.27 -13.11
C ARG A 170 -12.17 10.16 -11.80
N ASN A 171 -11.59 10.65 -10.72
CA ASN A 171 -12.32 10.86 -9.48
C ASN A 171 -12.94 12.26 -9.45
N ALA A 172 -14.21 12.36 -9.81
CA ALA A 172 -14.97 13.62 -9.78
C ALA A 172 -15.46 13.97 -8.36
N GLY A 173 -15.32 13.03 -7.40
CA GLY A 173 -15.70 13.24 -6.01
C GLY A 173 -14.66 14.02 -5.20
N ASN A 174 -14.92 14.17 -3.92
CA ASN A 174 -14.07 14.90 -2.97
C ASN A 174 -13.41 13.99 -1.92
N LYS A 175 -13.60 12.68 -1.98
CA LYS A 175 -12.86 11.66 -1.21
C LYS A 175 -11.91 10.90 -2.11
N TYR A 176 -10.75 10.50 -1.59
CA TYR A 176 -9.89 9.54 -2.28
C TYR A 176 -10.64 8.23 -2.56
N ALA A 177 -10.21 7.49 -3.56
CA ALA A 177 -10.69 6.13 -3.81
C ALA A 177 -9.49 5.16 -3.85
N ASN A 178 -9.68 3.97 -3.25
CA ASN A 178 -8.80 2.83 -3.43
C ASN A 178 -9.47 1.85 -4.39
N LEU A 179 -8.91 1.70 -5.57
CA LEU A 179 -9.50 0.92 -6.67
C LEU A 179 -9.13 -0.58 -6.63
N ALA A 180 -8.35 -1.04 -5.63
CA ALA A 180 -7.77 -2.39 -5.61
C ALA A 180 -8.82 -3.52 -5.66
N LEU A 181 -9.98 -3.33 -5.02
CA LEU A 181 -11.08 -4.31 -4.99
C LEU A 181 -12.18 -4.01 -6.00
N SER A 182 -12.05 -2.94 -6.77
CA SER A 182 -13.01 -2.55 -7.80
C SER A 182 -12.88 -3.44 -9.04
N ASN A 183 -13.79 -3.26 -9.98
CA ASN A 183 -13.77 -4.01 -11.22
C ASN A 183 -14.30 -3.17 -12.38
N VAL A 184 -14.07 -3.65 -13.60
CA VAL A 184 -14.54 -3.03 -14.83
C VAL A 184 -15.36 -4.05 -15.60
N ALA A 185 -16.63 -3.76 -15.85
CA ALA A 185 -17.45 -4.49 -16.79
C ALA A 185 -17.23 -3.90 -18.20
N LEU A 186 -16.81 -4.75 -19.13
CA LEU A 186 -16.69 -4.44 -20.54
C LEU A 186 -17.87 -5.08 -21.28
N SER A 187 -18.53 -4.31 -22.14
CA SER A 187 -19.64 -4.79 -22.97
C SER A 187 -19.55 -4.21 -24.39
N GLY A 188 -20.14 -4.94 -25.35
CA GLY A 188 -20.23 -4.58 -26.76
C GLY A 188 -21.15 -5.53 -27.48
N THR A 189 -21.32 -5.41 -28.79
CA THR A 189 -22.20 -6.27 -29.58
C THR A 189 -21.81 -7.73 -29.43
N GLY A 190 -22.71 -8.56 -28.82
CA GLY A 190 -22.49 -9.99 -28.59
C GLY A 190 -21.36 -10.33 -27.60
N PHE A 191 -20.88 -9.33 -26.81
CA PHE A 191 -19.76 -9.49 -25.91
C PHE A 191 -20.03 -8.87 -24.54
N SER A 192 -19.67 -9.59 -23.47
CA SER A 192 -19.64 -9.06 -22.10
C SER A 192 -18.60 -9.81 -21.27
N THR A 193 -17.84 -9.09 -20.47
CA THR A 193 -16.89 -9.65 -19.51
C THR A 193 -16.64 -8.69 -18.35
N ILE A 194 -16.06 -9.22 -17.26
CA ILE A 194 -15.68 -8.42 -16.09
C ILE A 194 -14.19 -8.64 -15.83
N ILE A 195 -13.42 -7.56 -15.80
CA ILE A 195 -12.02 -7.55 -15.40
C ILE A 195 -11.97 -7.19 -13.91
N LYS A 196 -11.53 -8.14 -13.09
CA LYS A 196 -11.49 -8.06 -11.62
C LYS A 196 -10.27 -8.77 -11.04
N ASP A 197 -10.15 -8.75 -9.73
CA ASP A 197 -9.18 -9.50 -8.94
C ASP A 197 -7.72 -9.25 -9.39
N GLU A 198 -6.97 -10.30 -9.65
CA GLU A 198 -5.56 -10.20 -10.01
C GLU A 198 -5.34 -9.48 -11.35
N ALA A 199 -6.16 -9.75 -12.36
CA ALA A 199 -6.05 -9.11 -13.67
C ALA A 199 -6.25 -7.59 -13.57
N TRP A 200 -7.21 -7.16 -12.74
CA TRP A 200 -7.45 -5.76 -12.46
C TRP A 200 -6.28 -5.13 -11.69
N ARG A 201 -5.85 -5.73 -10.57
CA ARG A 201 -4.75 -5.21 -9.76
C ARG A 201 -3.45 -5.08 -10.53
N LYS A 202 -3.14 -6.06 -11.38
CA LYS A 202 -1.95 -6.03 -12.24
C LYS A 202 -1.99 -4.88 -13.25
N ALA A 203 -3.14 -4.61 -13.85
CA ALA A 203 -3.31 -3.52 -14.81
C ALA A 203 -3.30 -2.15 -14.14
N LEU A 204 -3.84 -2.05 -12.91
CA LEU A 204 -4.02 -0.80 -12.19
C LEU A 204 -2.70 -0.17 -11.72
N GLY A 205 -1.71 -0.98 -11.36
CA GLY A 205 -0.50 -0.48 -10.66
C GLY A 205 -0.84 0.07 -9.28
N ALA A 206 -0.58 1.35 -9.02
CA ALA A 206 -1.02 1.98 -7.78
C ALA A 206 -2.55 2.10 -7.72
N SER A 207 -3.13 1.67 -6.61
CA SER A 207 -4.60 1.56 -6.48
C SER A 207 -5.30 2.85 -6.08
N TRP A 208 -4.56 3.89 -5.71
CA TRP A 208 -5.13 5.14 -5.18
C TRP A 208 -5.40 6.15 -6.29
N ILE A 209 -6.56 6.81 -6.23
CA ILE A 209 -6.90 7.96 -7.07
C ILE A 209 -7.44 9.08 -6.17
N LEU A 210 -6.74 10.20 -6.15
CA LEU A 210 -7.08 11.36 -5.33
C LEU A 210 -8.24 12.16 -5.94
N PRO A 211 -8.93 13.01 -5.16
CA PRO A 211 -9.99 13.90 -5.66
C PRO A 211 -9.51 14.77 -6.81
N GLY A 212 -10.25 14.75 -7.91
CA GLY A 212 -9.91 15.47 -9.14
C GLY A 212 -8.82 14.79 -9.99
N GLY A 213 -8.19 13.72 -9.47
CA GLY A 213 -7.16 12.98 -10.19
C GLY A 213 -7.72 12.12 -11.31
N THR A 214 -6.87 11.86 -12.30
CA THR A 214 -7.14 10.96 -13.43
C THR A 214 -6.22 9.74 -13.34
N ARG A 215 -6.69 8.58 -13.78
CA ARG A 215 -5.92 7.36 -13.89
C ARG A 215 -6.10 6.72 -15.24
N VAL A 216 -5.00 6.47 -15.91
CA VAL A 216 -4.97 5.71 -17.16
C VAL A 216 -4.55 4.27 -16.84
N VAL A 217 -5.40 3.32 -17.18
CA VAL A 217 -5.18 1.88 -16.95
C VAL A 217 -5.10 1.16 -18.29
N GLU A 218 -4.03 0.42 -18.50
CA GLU A 218 -3.87 -0.43 -19.68
C GLU A 218 -4.38 -1.84 -19.38
N LEU A 219 -5.50 -2.21 -19.98
CA LEU A 219 -6.10 -3.53 -19.86
C LEU A 219 -5.70 -4.39 -21.07
N ALA A 220 -5.49 -5.69 -20.84
CA ALA A 220 -5.40 -6.62 -21.97
C ALA A 220 -6.76 -6.66 -22.70
N LYS A 221 -6.76 -6.51 -24.02
CA LYS A 221 -7.98 -6.65 -24.80
C LYS A 221 -8.38 -8.13 -24.84
N PRO A 222 -9.60 -8.48 -24.37
CA PRO A 222 -10.07 -9.86 -24.46
C PRO A 222 -10.17 -10.34 -25.92
N ASP A 223 -9.80 -11.59 -26.21
CA ASP A 223 -9.74 -12.12 -27.59
C ASP A 223 -11.03 -12.02 -28.37
N LYS A 224 -12.18 -12.12 -27.68
CA LYS A 224 -13.52 -12.04 -28.29
C LYS A 224 -14.10 -10.62 -28.27
N ALA A 225 -13.34 -9.63 -27.82
CA ALA A 225 -13.83 -8.27 -27.75
C ALA A 225 -13.98 -7.67 -29.16
N PRO A 226 -15.11 -7.01 -29.48
CA PRO A 226 -15.29 -6.38 -30.78
C PRO A 226 -14.23 -5.29 -31.03
N ALA A 227 -13.97 -5.00 -32.30
CA ALA A 227 -13.02 -3.97 -32.68
C ALA A 227 -13.50 -2.56 -32.27
N GLU A 228 -14.81 -2.35 -32.35
CA GLU A 228 -15.48 -1.07 -32.07
C GLU A 228 -16.70 -1.25 -31.18
N GLY A 229 -17.19 -0.15 -30.60
CA GLY A 229 -18.41 -0.15 -29.79
C GLY A 229 -18.25 -0.78 -28.39
N LEU A 230 -17.02 -0.93 -27.89
CA LEU A 230 -16.80 -1.35 -26.52
C LEU A 230 -17.14 -0.22 -25.53
N ILE A 231 -17.86 -0.59 -24.49
CA ILE A 231 -18.23 0.28 -23.38
C ILE A 231 -17.61 -0.31 -22.10
N ALA A 232 -17.03 0.56 -21.27
CA ALA A 232 -16.55 0.21 -19.95
C ALA A 232 -17.43 0.84 -18.86
N LYS A 233 -17.92 0.02 -17.94
CA LYS A 233 -18.58 0.46 -16.71
C LYS A 233 -17.68 0.13 -15.53
N PHE A 234 -17.18 1.16 -14.85
CA PHE A 234 -16.41 0.98 -13.63
C PHE A 234 -17.34 0.79 -12.43
N ASN A 235 -17.04 -0.22 -11.61
CA ASN A 235 -17.77 -0.50 -10.39
C ASN A 235 -16.83 -0.28 -9.20
N LEU A 236 -17.01 0.84 -8.50
CA LEU A 236 -16.25 1.15 -7.29
C LEU A 236 -16.71 0.24 -6.14
N VAL A 237 -15.75 -0.44 -5.53
CA VAL A 237 -15.93 -1.14 -4.26
C VAL A 237 -15.18 -0.34 -3.20
N GLU A 238 -15.91 0.37 -2.34
CA GLU A 238 -15.32 1.10 -1.23
C GLU A 238 -14.87 0.14 -0.13
N THR A 239 -13.61 0.27 0.28
CA THR A 239 -13.09 -0.40 1.47
C THR A 239 -13.21 0.55 2.65
N LYS A 240 -13.74 0.06 3.77
CA LYS A 240 -13.57 0.77 5.04
C LYS A 240 -12.13 0.56 5.49
N PRO A 241 -11.39 1.61 5.88
CA PRO A 241 -10.05 1.50 6.44
C PRO A 241 -10.03 0.83 7.81
#